data_0c01adff1fad5da319aef63246ba7905
#
_entry.id   0c01adff1fad5da319aef63246ba7905
#
_cell.length_a   1.000
_cell.length_b   1.000
_cell.length_c   1.000
_cell.angle_alpha   90.00
_cell.angle_beta   90.00
_cell.angle_gamma   90.00
#
_symmetry.space_group_name_H-M   'P 1'
#
loop_
_entity.id
_entity.type
_entity.pdbx_description
1 polymer ?
#
loop_
_entity_poly.entity_id
_entity_poly.type
_entity_poly.pdbx_seq_one_letter_code
_entity_poly.pdbx_strand_id
1 'polypeptide(L)'
;MYNAVNQATAKLTLFAPTNQAMEAFYQEKKVSSVEELGKVYVRQLVQYHLVNDTITLEEFSKGGELEDKTLSNDILEVTFNADDSSEGGFNAMYMNGEAHVKELAIHTSNGFVYVLDDVMRPMVESVYQKLFENNKNNILAEALKRTGWHDTLNIIADTITMPDGTKQEVRRNYTIL
;
A
#
# COMPACT_ATOMS: atom_id res chain seq x y z
N MET A 1 -16.17 4.26 -3.28
CA MET A 1 -15.44 3.27 -2.46
C MET A 1 -16.36 2.51 -1.51
N TYR A 2 -17.18 3.17 -0.69
CA TYR A 2 -18.13 2.51 0.23
C TYR A 2 -19.01 1.44 -0.46
N ASN A 3 -19.56 1.74 -1.63
CA ASN A 3 -20.39 0.80 -2.38
C ASN A 3 -19.65 -0.47 -2.86
N ALA A 4 -18.36 -0.38 -3.15
CA ALA A 4 -17.58 -1.53 -3.58
C ALA A 4 -17.26 -2.49 -2.43
N VAL A 5 -17.02 -1.94 -1.24
CA VAL A 5 -16.67 -2.73 -0.04
C VAL A 5 -17.91 -3.37 0.60
N ASN A 6 -19.10 -2.80 0.41
CA ASN A 6 -20.34 -3.22 1.05
C ASN A 6 -21.21 -4.15 0.17
N GLN A 7 -20.69 -4.67 -0.93
CA GLN A 7 -21.40 -5.64 -1.75
C GLN A 7 -21.23 -7.06 -1.17
N ALA A 8 -22.33 -7.72 -0.86
CA ALA A 8 -22.32 -9.09 -0.31
C ALA A 8 -21.68 -10.12 -1.26
N THR A 9 -21.60 -9.80 -2.55
CA THR A 9 -20.97 -10.64 -3.59
C THR A 9 -19.52 -10.30 -3.86
N ALA A 10 -19.01 -9.21 -3.28
CA ALA A 10 -17.59 -8.86 -3.39
C ALA A 10 -16.76 -9.87 -2.61
N LYS A 11 -15.65 -10.30 -3.20
CA LYS A 11 -14.61 -11.06 -2.51
C LYS A 11 -13.50 -10.10 -2.18
N LEU A 12 -13.28 -9.81 -0.90
CA LEU A 12 -12.32 -8.80 -0.48
C LEU A 12 -11.49 -9.29 0.70
N THR A 13 -10.24 -8.88 0.72
CA THR A 13 -9.41 -8.97 1.92
C THR A 13 -9.01 -7.57 2.34
N LEU A 14 -9.30 -7.23 3.60
CA LEU A 14 -8.91 -5.96 4.21
C LEU A 14 -7.79 -6.19 5.22
N PHE A 15 -6.69 -5.48 5.05
CA PHE A 15 -5.65 -5.34 6.05
C PHE A 15 -5.95 -4.08 6.87
N ALA A 16 -6.48 -4.25 8.09
CA ALA A 16 -7.02 -3.17 8.91
C ALA A 16 -6.02 -2.75 10.00
N PRO A 17 -5.42 -1.56 9.93
CA PRO A 17 -4.62 -1.04 11.02
C PRO A 17 -5.46 -0.81 12.27
N THR A 18 -4.89 -1.07 13.45
CA THR A 18 -5.52 -0.69 14.73
C THR A 18 -5.62 0.83 14.86
N ASN A 19 -6.49 1.31 15.76
CA ASN A 19 -6.56 2.74 16.09
C ASN A 19 -5.22 3.28 16.58
N GLN A 20 -4.48 2.50 17.37
CA GLN A 20 -3.16 2.87 17.85
C GLN A 20 -2.15 3.02 16.70
N ALA A 21 -2.19 2.12 15.72
CA ALA A 21 -1.38 2.24 14.49
C ALA A 21 -1.72 3.51 13.71
N MET A 22 -3.00 3.82 13.57
CA MET A 22 -3.45 5.04 12.90
C MET A 22 -3.01 6.32 13.64
N GLU A 23 -3.07 6.34 14.96
CA GLU A 23 -2.60 7.47 15.79
C GLU A 23 -1.09 7.67 15.63
N ALA A 24 -0.30 6.59 15.67
CA ALA A 24 1.15 6.65 15.44
C ALA A 24 1.48 7.17 14.03
N PHE A 25 0.74 6.70 13.04
CA PHE A 25 0.87 7.16 11.65
C PHE A 25 0.55 8.66 11.49
N TYR A 26 -0.50 9.17 12.15
CA TYR A 26 -0.80 10.60 12.13
C TYR A 26 0.32 11.44 12.75
N GLN A 27 0.92 10.97 13.85
CA GLN A 27 2.06 11.64 14.47
C GLN A 27 3.28 11.68 13.55
N GLU A 28 3.58 10.55 12.88
CA GLU A 28 4.66 10.45 11.88
C GLU A 28 4.46 11.46 10.75
N LYS A 29 3.23 11.53 10.21
CA LYS A 29 2.88 12.45 9.12
C LYS A 29 2.67 13.89 9.59
N LYS A 30 2.74 14.15 10.90
CA LYS A 30 2.50 15.48 11.53
C LYS A 30 1.13 16.06 11.19
N VAL A 31 0.12 15.21 11.17
CA VAL A 31 -1.29 15.55 10.95
C VAL A 31 -2.13 15.13 12.15
N SER A 32 -3.29 15.76 12.33
CA SER A 32 -4.20 15.48 13.44
C SER A 32 -5.38 14.62 13.04
N SER A 33 -5.64 14.49 11.75
CA SER A 33 -6.77 13.72 11.22
C SER A 33 -6.53 13.20 9.81
N VAL A 34 -7.40 12.29 9.37
CA VAL A 34 -7.35 11.72 8.01
C VAL A 34 -7.60 12.76 6.92
N GLU A 35 -8.37 13.80 7.22
CA GLU A 35 -8.69 14.88 6.28
C GLU A 35 -7.44 15.68 5.89
N GLU A 36 -6.51 15.85 6.82
CA GLU A 36 -5.26 16.59 6.61
C GLU A 36 -4.26 15.85 5.70
N LEU A 37 -4.40 14.53 5.56
CA LEU A 37 -3.59 13.74 4.63
C LEU A 37 -3.91 14.03 3.15
N GLY A 38 -5.05 14.65 2.89
CA GLY A 38 -5.53 14.94 1.54
C GLY A 38 -6.21 13.75 0.85
N LYS A 39 -7.24 14.04 0.06
CA LYS A 39 -8.14 13.03 -0.53
C LYS A 39 -7.44 12.02 -1.44
N VAL A 40 -6.43 12.45 -2.18
CA VAL A 40 -5.69 11.57 -3.12
C VAL A 40 -4.88 10.55 -2.34
N TYR A 41 -4.13 10.99 -1.33
CA TYR A 41 -3.34 10.11 -0.49
C TYR A 41 -4.21 9.12 0.29
N VAL A 42 -5.29 9.60 0.92
CA VAL A 42 -6.23 8.74 1.67
C VAL A 42 -6.86 7.68 0.76
N ARG A 43 -7.22 8.05 -0.47
CA ARG A 43 -7.74 7.07 -1.44
C ARG A 43 -6.72 5.97 -1.74
N GLN A 44 -5.47 6.34 -2.00
CA GLN A 44 -4.39 5.38 -2.28
C GLN A 44 -4.10 4.52 -1.04
N LEU A 45 -4.05 5.14 0.15
CA LEU A 45 -3.87 4.43 1.41
C LEU A 45 -4.93 3.33 1.60
N VAL A 46 -6.21 3.68 1.45
CA VAL A 46 -7.31 2.70 1.58
C VAL A 46 -7.24 1.63 0.49
N GLN A 47 -6.93 2.01 -0.76
CA GLN A 47 -6.78 1.05 -1.86
C GLN A 47 -5.60 0.10 -1.65
N TYR A 48 -4.53 0.56 -1.01
CA TYR A 48 -3.36 -0.24 -0.69
C TYR A 48 -3.63 -1.29 0.40
N HIS A 49 -4.59 -1.04 1.29
CA HIS A 49 -5.02 -1.96 2.34
C HIS A 49 -6.13 -2.94 1.92
N LEU A 50 -6.57 -2.88 0.67
CA LEU A 50 -7.64 -3.72 0.13
C LEU A 50 -7.13 -4.56 -1.03
N VAL A 51 -7.33 -5.88 -0.94
CA VAL A 51 -7.10 -6.81 -2.05
C VAL A 51 -8.45 -7.27 -2.61
N ASN A 52 -8.56 -7.33 -3.94
CA ASN A 52 -9.80 -7.69 -4.63
C ASN A 52 -9.93 -9.21 -4.82
N ASP A 53 -9.60 -9.95 -3.78
CA ASP A 53 -9.90 -11.39 -3.64
C ASP A 53 -9.93 -11.77 -2.15
N THR A 54 -10.33 -13.02 -1.92
CA THR A 54 -10.42 -13.61 -0.58
C THR A 54 -9.14 -14.39 -0.27
N ILE A 55 -8.19 -13.75 0.40
CA ILE A 55 -6.95 -14.40 0.83
C ILE A 55 -7.26 -15.25 2.06
N THR A 56 -7.13 -16.56 1.89
CA THR A 56 -7.37 -17.52 2.98
C THR A 56 -6.18 -17.57 3.94
N LEU A 57 -6.41 -18.07 5.16
CA LEU A 57 -5.33 -18.29 6.12
C LEU A 57 -4.27 -19.26 5.59
N GLU A 58 -4.68 -20.29 4.83
CA GLU A 58 -3.75 -21.23 4.21
C GLU A 58 -2.82 -20.56 3.21
N GLU A 59 -3.38 -19.71 2.36
CA GLU A 59 -2.62 -18.93 1.38
C GLU A 59 -1.69 -17.93 2.06
N PHE A 60 -2.22 -17.18 3.02
CA PHE A 60 -1.46 -16.23 3.81
C PHE A 60 -0.28 -16.88 4.56
N SER A 61 -0.47 -18.08 5.09
CA SER A 61 0.56 -18.82 5.85
C SER A 61 1.71 -19.36 5.01
N LYS A 62 1.57 -19.39 3.67
CA LYS A 62 2.67 -19.77 2.78
C LYS A 62 3.78 -18.73 2.75
N GLY A 63 3.46 -17.49 3.05
CA GLY A 63 4.39 -16.36 2.95
C GLY A 63 4.79 -16.01 1.52
N GLY A 64 5.62 -14.99 1.37
CA GLY A 64 6.05 -14.48 0.08
C GLY A 64 5.05 -13.50 -0.54
N GLU A 65 5.20 -13.24 -1.83
CA GLU A 65 4.31 -12.35 -2.58
C GLU A 65 2.91 -12.96 -2.70
N LEU A 66 1.89 -12.14 -2.41
CA LEU A 66 0.50 -12.53 -2.65
C LEU A 66 0.21 -12.54 -4.15
N GLU A 67 -0.55 -13.52 -4.62
CA GLU A 67 -0.91 -13.65 -6.04
C GLU A 67 -1.80 -12.48 -6.49
N ASP A 68 -2.71 -12.04 -5.61
CA ASP A 68 -3.65 -10.98 -5.88
C ASP A 68 -3.12 -9.61 -5.46
N LYS A 69 -3.37 -8.64 -6.33
CA LYS A 69 -2.95 -7.26 -6.12
C LYS A 69 -3.96 -6.48 -5.29
N THR A 70 -3.45 -5.46 -4.63
CA THR A 70 -4.29 -4.46 -3.96
C THR A 70 -5.15 -3.70 -4.98
N LEU A 71 -6.17 -2.98 -4.49
CA LEU A 71 -6.97 -2.07 -5.33
C LEU A 71 -6.15 -0.90 -5.89
N SER A 72 -4.95 -0.64 -5.36
CA SER A 72 -3.97 0.29 -5.93
C SER A 72 -3.03 -0.35 -6.94
N ASN A 73 -3.23 -1.66 -7.27
CA ASN A 73 -2.44 -2.45 -8.21
C ASN A 73 -1.01 -2.76 -7.73
N ASP A 74 -0.76 -2.72 -6.44
CA ASP A 74 0.49 -3.11 -5.81
C ASP A 74 0.46 -4.57 -5.39
N ILE A 75 1.64 -5.22 -5.35
CA ILE A 75 1.82 -6.55 -4.79
C ILE A 75 2.19 -6.38 -3.32
N LEU A 76 1.57 -7.19 -2.46
CA LEU A 76 1.92 -7.28 -1.05
C LEU A 76 2.72 -8.55 -0.79
N GLU A 77 3.60 -8.51 0.20
CA GLU A 77 4.41 -9.63 0.62
C GLU A 77 4.11 -9.99 2.08
N VAL A 78 3.97 -11.29 2.36
CA VAL A 78 3.91 -11.82 3.72
C VAL A 78 5.29 -12.29 4.10
N THR A 79 5.86 -11.68 5.13
CA THR A 79 7.18 -12.02 5.66
C THR A 79 7.08 -12.59 7.07
N PHE A 80 8.11 -13.36 7.47
CA PHE A 80 8.21 -13.93 8.82
C PHE A 80 9.45 -13.39 9.50
N ASN A 81 9.29 -12.90 10.73
CA ASN A 81 10.42 -12.50 11.54
C ASN A 81 10.89 -13.66 12.42
N ALA A 82 12.09 -14.18 12.14
CA ALA A 82 12.67 -15.29 12.90
C ALA A 82 13.07 -14.90 14.33
N ASP A 83 13.27 -13.61 14.59
CA ASP A 83 13.67 -13.10 15.92
C ASP A 83 12.48 -13.01 16.89
N ASP A 84 11.26 -12.97 16.40
CA ASP A 84 10.03 -13.08 17.20
C ASP A 84 9.68 -14.54 17.59
N SER A 85 10.67 -15.40 17.62
CA SER A 85 10.54 -16.83 17.95
C SER A 85 9.98 -17.12 19.35
N SER A 86 9.86 -16.12 20.23
CA SER A 86 9.21 -16.26 21.54
C SER A 86 7.72 -16.55 21.46
N GLU A 87 7.06 -16.16 20.37
CA GLU A 87 5.63 -16.37 20.14
C GLU A 87 5.31 -17.30 18.97
N GLY A 88 6.28 -17.70 18.18
CA GLY A 88 6.26 -18.71 17.09
C GLY A 88 5.01 -18.83 16.23
N GLY A 89 5.15 -19.22 14.98
CA GLY A 89 4.01 -19.44 14.07
C GLY A 89 3.41 -18.15 13.53
N PHE A 90 2.09 -18.02 13.59
CA PHE A 90 1.36 -16.90 13.00
C PHE A 90 1.65 -15.54 13.62
N ASN A 91 2.15 -15.50 14.87
CA ASN A 91 2.47 -14.25 15.57
C ASN A 91 3.74 -13.57 15.05
N ALA A 92 4.49 -14.22 14.19
CA ALA A 92 5.69 -13.67 13.55
C ALA A 92 5.46 -13.20 12.11
N MET A 93 4.20 -13.00 11.71
CA MET A 93 3.84 -12.58 10.36
C MET A 93 3.79 -11.06 10.23
N TYR A 94 4.39 -10.56 9.15
CA TYR A 94 4.43 -9.15 8.80
C TYR A 94 3.99 -8.95 7.36
N MET A 95 3.30 -7.85 7.11
CA MET A 95 3.03 -7.36 5.76
C MET A 95 4.18 -6.45 5.31
N ASN A 96 4.79 -6.77 4.17
CA ASN A 96 5.91 -6.03 3.58
C ASN A 96 7.11 -5.84 4.53
N GLY A 97 7.31 -6.74 5.51
CA GLY A 97 8.36 -6.65 6.52
C GLY A 97 8.18 -5.53 7.56
N GLU A 98 7.05 -4.81 7.54
CA GLU A 98 6.82 -3.62 8.39
C GLU A 98 5.65 -3.82 9.36
N ALA A 99 4.45 -4.09 8.85
CA ALA A 99 3.24 -4.15 9.66
C ALA A 99 2.99 -5.56 10.19
N HIS A 100 3.09 -5.74 11.50
CA HIS A 100 2.84 -7.02 12.15
C HIS A 100 1.35 -7.37 12.16
N VAL A 101 1.03 -8.62 11.88
CA VAL A 101 -0.35 -9.13 11.86
C VAL A 101 -0.76 -9.56 13.26
N LYS A 102 -1.68 -8.84 13.88
CA LYS A 102 -2.17 -9.10 15.24
C LYS A 102 -3.31 -10.09 15.30
N GLU A 103 -4.22 -10.01 14.35
CA GLU A 103 -5.36 -10.92 14.27
C GLU A 103 -5.49 -11.44 12.84
N LEU A 104 -5.66 -12.74 12.72
CA LEU A 104 -5.69 -13.47 11.47
C LEU A 104 -7.11 -13.81 11.06
N ALA A 105 -7.40 -13.61 9.77
CA ALA A 105 -8.53 -14.19 9.05
C ALA A 105 -9.87 -14.04 9.76
N ILE A 106 -10.20 -12.84 10.25
CA ILE A 106 -11.55 -12.56 10.75
C ILE A 106 -12.51 -12.71 9.59
N HIS A 107 -13.37 -13.72 9.67
CA HIS A 107 -14.30 -14.04 8.60
C HIS A 107 -15.46 -13.06 8.57
N THR A 108 -15.76 -12.53 7.40
CA THR A 108 -16.91 -11.65 7.16
C THR A 108 -17.82 -12.25 6.08
N SER A 109 -18.98 -11.64 5.84
CA SER A 109 -19.92 -12.11 4.81
C SER A 109 -19.38 -12.03 3.38
N ASN A 110 -18.36 -11.21 3.14
CA ASN A 110 -17.81 -10.94 1.81
C ASN A 110 -16.28 -10.98 1.75
N GLY A 111 -15.64 -11.66 2.71
CA GLY A 111 -14.18 -11.82 2.70
C GLY A 111 -13.53 -11.98 4.05
N PHE A 112 -12.29 -11.55 4.18
CA PHE A 112 -11.51 -11.63 5.41
C PHE A 112 -10.98 -10.27 5.83
N VAL A 113 -10.75 -10.13 7.15
CA VAL A 113 -10.03 -9.01 7.73
C VAL A 113 -8.82 -9.52 8.48
N TYR A 114 -7.66 -8.95 8.21
CA TYR A 114 -6.41 -9.14 8.96
C TYR A 114 -6.11 -7.84 9.70
N VAL A 115 -5.89 -7.91 11.01
CA VAL A 115 -5.63 -6.72 11.83
C VAL A 115 -4.13 -6.49 11.94
N LEU A 116 -3.69 -5.26 11.65
CA LEU A 116 -2.29 -4.85 11.68
C LEU A 116 -2.00 -3.89 12.83
N ASP A 117 -0.79 -3.95 13.38
CA ASP A 117 -0.32 -3.01 14.42
C ASP A 117 0.42 -1.78 13.84
N ASP A 118 0.64 -1.75 12.54
CA ASP A 118 1.14 -0.57 11.81
C ASP A 118 0.34 -0.34 10.54
N VAL A 119 0.48 0.85 9.97
CA VAL A 119 -0.16 1.24 8.71
C VAL A 119 0.77 0.89 7.55
N MET A 120 0.29 0.09 6.60
CA MET A 120 1.03 -0.16 5.37
C MET A 120 1.13 1.13 4.54
N ARG A 121 2.33 1.51 4.16
CA ARG A 121 2.59 2.78 3.47
C ARG A 121 2.65 2.59 1.96
N PRO A 122 1.64 3.07 1.20
CA PRO A 122 1.74 3.02 -0.25
C PRO A 122 2.89 3.91 -0.74
N MET A 123 3.67 3.42 -1.69
CA MET A 123 4.68 4.26 -2.35
C MET A 123 3.98 5.22 -3.31
N VAL A 124 3.69 6.41 -2.82
CA VAL A 124 2.99 7.46 -3.58
C VAL A 124 3.94 8.56 -4.09
N GLU A 125 5.18 8.55 -3.62
CA GLU A 125 6.16 9.50 -4.09
C GLU A 125 6.78 9.06 -5.41
N SER A 126 6.99 10.02 -6.30
CA SER A 126 7.71 9.79 -7.54
C SER A 126 9.19 9.52 -7.27
N VAL A 127 9.86 8.88 -8.23
CA VAL A 127 11.32 8.69 -8.19
C VAL A 127 12.04 10.03 -8.01
N TYR A 128 11.54 11.09 -8.64
CA TYR A 128 12.08 12.44 -8.49
C TYR A 128 11.90 12.99 -7.06
N GLN A 129 10.73 12.81 -6.47
CA GLN A 129 10.45 13.23 -5.08
C GLN A 129 11.38 12.52 -4.09
N LYS A 130 11.57 11.22 -4.23
CA LYS A 130 12.50 10.45 -3.40
C LYS A 130 13.95 10.90 -3.51
N LEU A 131 14.40 11.31 -4.70
CA LEU A 131 15.72 11.90 -4.88
C LEU A 131 15.89 13.22 -4.13
N PHE A 132 14.81 14.03 -4.08
CA PHE A 132 14.83 15.33 -3.39
C PHE A 132 14.84 15.21 -1.87
N GLU A 133 14.11 14.24 -1.32
CA GLU A 133 14.08 13.97 0.12
C GLU A 133 15.46 13.54 0.63
N ASN A 134 16.20 12.85 -0.20
CA ASN A 134 17.53 12.35 0.15
C ASN A 134 18.59 13.42 -0.19
N ASN A 135 18.91 14.29 0.78
CA ASN A 135 19.90 15.37 0.64
C ASN A 135 21.25 14.96 0.03
N LYS A 136 21.51 13.66 -0.10
CA LYS A 136 22.75 13.13 -0.73
C LYS A 136 22.76 13.23 -2.26
N ASN A 137 21.60 13.41 -2.90
CA ASN A 137 21.45 13.36 -4.36
C ASN A 137 21.02 14.69 -5.00
N ASN A 138 21.22 15.82 -4.31
CA ASN A 138 20.76 17.13 -4.78
C ASN A 138 21.30 17.53 -6.16
N ILE A 139 22.54 17.12 -6.51
CA ILE A 139 23.15 17.46 -7.81
C ILE A 139 22.41 16.75 -8.96
N LEU A 140 22.06 15.48 -8.78
CA LEU A 140 21.30 14.72 -9.78
C LEU A 140 19.88 15.27 -9.92
N ALA A 141 19.20 15.54 -8.80
CA ALA A 141 17.87 16.12 -8.81
C ALA A 141 17.85 17.49 -9.52
N GLU A 142 18.85 18.33 -9.29
CA GLU A 142 18.99 19.61 -9.98
C GLU A 142 19.27 19.43 -11.49
N ALA A 143 20.09 18.46 -11.87
CA ALA A 143 20.35 18.13 -13.27
C ALA A 143 19.05 17.67 -13.99
N LEU A 144 18.26 16.81 -13.34
CA LEU A 144 16.95 16.35 -13.85
C LEU A 144 15.97 17.52 -14.02
N LYS A 145 16.00 18.48 -13.10
CA LYS A 145 15.19 19.69 -13.18
C LYS A 145 15.61 20.57 -14.37
N ARG A 146 16.91 20.81 -14.55
CA ARG A 146 17.43 21.64 -15.65
C ARG A 146 17.21 21.03 -17.03
N THR A 147 17.15 19.72 -17.12
CA THR A 147 16.93 18.99 -18.37
C THR A 147 15.46 18.71 -18.67
N GLY A 148 14.54 19.08 -17.78
CA GLY A 148 13.10 18.81 -17.92
C GLY A 148 12.68 17.37 -17.60
N TRP A 149 13.60 16.48 -17.28
CA TRP A 149 13.29 15.10 -16.94
C TRP A 149 12.47 14.96 -15.63
N HIS A 150 12.54 15.96 -14.76
CA HIS A 150 11.77 15.97 -13.51
C HIS A 150 10.26 15.86 -13.76
N ASP A 151 9.72 16.48 -14.83
CA ASP A 151 8.31 16.38 -15.15
C ASP A 151 7.92 14.94 -15.50
N THR A 152 8.73 14.26 -16.29
CA THR A 152 8.51 12.86 -16.67
C THR A 152 8.58 11.93 -15.46
N LEU A 153 9.59 12.12 -14.60
CA LEU A 153 9.81 11.28 -13.41
C LEU A 153 8.81 11.55 -12.27
N ASN A 154 8.12 12.68 -12.31
CA ASN A 154 7.04 13.01 -11.37
C ASN A 154 5.69 12.39 -11.75
N ILE A 155 5.54 11.86 -12.96
CA ILE A 155 4.31 11.21 -13.38
C ILE A 155 4.25 9.83 -12.71
N ILE A 156 3.43 9.71 -11.67
CA ILE A 156 3.20 8.44 -10.96
C ILE A 156 2.13 7.61 -11.68
N ALA A 157 1.10 8.29 -12.17
CA ALA A 157 0.00 7.66 -12.90
C ALA A 157 -0.42 8.53 -14.07
N ASP A 158 -0.86 7.89 -15.14
CA ASP A 158 -1.40 8.55 -16.33
C ASP A 158 -2.72 7.89 -16.71
N THR A 159 -3.61 8.64 -17.34
CA THR A 159 -4.90 8.11 -17.78
C THR A 159 -4.86 7.84 -19.28
N ILE A 160 -4.92 6.57 -19.65
CA ILE A 160 -5.04 6.16 -21.04
C ILE A 160 -6.52 5.90 -21.41
N THR A 161 -6.90 6.26 -22.62
CA THR A 161 -8.21 5.92 -23.16
C THR A 161 -8.09 4.64 -23.97
N MET A 162 -8.83 3.62 -23.57
CA MET A 162 -8.86 2.32 -24.25
C MET A 162 -9.65 2.45 -25.57
N PRO A 163 -9.48 1.51 -26.52
CA PRO A 163 -10.21 1.51 -27.80
C PRO A 163 -11.73 1.47 -27.66
N ASP A 164 -12.26 1.00 -26.53
CA ASP A 164 -13.68 0.97 -26.19
C ASP A 164 -14.20 2.28 -25.60
N GLY A 165 -13.33 3.31 -25.48
CA GLY A 165 -13.65 4.61 -24.89
C GLY A 165 -13.57 4.67 -23.37
N THR A 166 -13.27 3.57 -22.70
CA THR A 166 -13.05 3.57 -21.24
C THR A 166 -11.71 4.22 -20.89
N LYS A 167 -11.65 4.86 -19.72
CA LYS A 167 -10.43 5.46 -19.19
C LYS A 167 -9.82 4.53 -18.13
N GLN A 168 -8.57 4.16 -18.34
CA GLN A 168 -7.80 3.36 -17.41
C GLN A 168 -6.63 4.18 -16.86
N GLU A 169 -6.47 4.17 -15.54
CA GLU A 169 -5.28 4.71 -14.89
C GLU A 169 -4.15 3.68 -14.99
N VAL A 170 -3.01 4.11 -15.52
CA VAL A 170 -1.81 3.28 -15.67
C VAL A 170 -0.68 3.91 -14.85
N ARG A 171 -0.08 3.15 -13.97
CA ARG A 171 1.11 3.58 -13.22
C ARG A 171 2.34 3.52 -14.12
N ARG A 172 3.19 4.53 -13.98
CA ARG A 172 4.48 4.60 -14.64
C ARG A 172 5.58 4.24 -13.64
N ASN A 173 6.34 3.21 -13.95
CA ASN A 173 7.48 2.78 -13.14
C ASN A 173 8.78 3.19 -13.83
N TYR A 174 9.64 3.87 -13.10
CA TYR A 174 10.97 4.27 -13.55
C TYR A 174 12.02 3.70 -12.60
N THR A 175 13.15 3.28 -13.15
CA THR A 175 14.33 2.90 -12.38
C THR A 175 15.46 3.82 -12.76
N ILE A 176 16.14 4.42 -11.79
CA ILE A 176 17.38 5.17 -11.96
C ILE A 176 18.50 4.29 -11.42
N LEU A 177 19.47 3.99 -12.26
CA LEU A 177 20.65 3.20 -11.94
C LEU A 177 21.84 4.09 -11.60
#